data_5c23cee37a8b60fd5708af0fbd62b76e
#
_entry.id   5c23cee37a8b60fd5708af0fbd62b76e
#
_cell.length_a   1.000
_cell.length_b   1.000
_cell.length_c   1.000
_cell.angle_alpha   90.00
_cell.angle_beta   90.00
_cell.angle_gamma   90.00
#
_symmetry.space_group_name_H-M   'P 1'
#
loop_
_entity.id
_entity.type
_entity.pdbx_description
1 polymer ?
#
loop_
_entity_poly.entity_id
_entity_poly.type
_entity_poly.pdbx_seq_one_letter_code
_entity_poly.pdbx_strand_id
1 'polypeptide(L)'
;LFRSKDAVQMNLFHYGAVIPWKADGDFKFATLADFGQSDAFFHPTEGNAPYTSTSVVLGGEDNKWQMKESECGKAYKVLFLTAKGKEKMLMRPFTPYEGLYLVGDATPNGWSIDNATPMAKSADSPYIFTWSGTLNTGEMKISCDKQSDWNGDWLMADKSGKAPTGEVETALFTSKTDAELKNMYPDTDLGSLDNKWNIQEAGSYRITIDQLKETISIVKQ
;
A
#
# COMPACT_ATOMS: atom_id res chain seq x y z
N LEU A 1 -3.56 13.33 3.17
CA LEU A 1 -3.00 12.94 4.46
C LEU A 1 -2.47 11.52 4.36
N PHE A 2 -1.18 11.33 4.61
CA PHE A 2 -0.57 10.02 4.75
C PHE A 2 -1.14 9.35 6.00
N ARG A 3 -1.93 8.30 5.84
CA ARG A 3 -2.64 7.66 6.95
C ARG A 3 -2.06 6.32 7.36
N SER A 4 -1.34 5.62 6.49
CA SER A 4 -0.83 4.30 6.83
C SER A 4 0.61 4.41 7.29
N LYS A 5 0.82 4.19 8.57
CA LYS A 5 2.13 3.93 9.13
C LYS A 5 2.43 2.45 8.92
N ASP A 6 3.47 2.15 8.17
CA ASP A 6 3.91 0.78 7.98
C ASP A 6 4.48 0.25 9.31
N ALA A 7 3.87 -0.81 9.86
CA ALA A 7 4.32 -1.39 11.11
C ALA A 7 5.59 -2.26 10.97
N VAL A 8 5.92 -2.63 9.73
CA VAL A 8 7.13 -3.42 9.40
C VAL A 8 8.35 -2.53 9.29
N GLN A 9 8.21 -1.39 8.61
CA GLN A 9 9.24 -0.37 8.51
C GLN A 9 8.72 0.93 9.15
N MET A 10 9.14 1.20 10.37
CA MET A 10 8.78 2.44 11.06
C MET A 10 9.30 3.64 10.25
N ASN A 11 8.51 4.71 10.16
CA ASN A 11 8.78 5.89 9.36
C ASN A 11 8.65 5.72 7.84
N LEU A 12 8.12 4.61 7.35
CA LEU A 12 7.67 4.47 5.98
C LEU A 12 6.16 4.76 5.90
N PHE A 13 5.79 5.67 5.03
CA PHE A 13 4.41 6.09 4.82
C PHE A 13 3.98 5.65 3.42
N HIS A 14 2.79 5.06 3.34
CA HIS A 14 2.16 4.68 2.09
C HIS A 14 1.00 5.63 1.79
N TYR A 15 0.90 6.02 0.53
CA TYR A 15 -0.19 6.83 0.03
C TYR A 15 -0.57 6.38 -1.38
N GLY A 16 -1.85 6.30 -1.65
CA GLY A 16 -2.37 5.99 -2.98
C GLY A 16 -3.54 6.90 -3.33
N ALA A 17 -3.48 7.55 -4.49
CA ALA A 17 -4.53 8.41 -4.97
C ALA A 17 -4.49 8.57 -6.48
N VAL A 18 -5.63 8.99 -7.05
CA VAL A 18 -5.67 9.58 -8.40
C VAL A 18 -5.25 11.04 -8.27
N ILE A 19 -4.27 11.47 -9.05
CA ILE A 19 -3.84 12.88 -9.06
C ILE A 19 -4.82 13.67 -9.92
N PRO A 20 -5.63 14.57 -9.32
CA PRO A 20 -6.76 15.20 -10.02
C PRO A 20 -6.38 16.44 -10.82
N TRP A 21 -5.10 16.78 -10.90
CA TRP A 21 -4.63 17.97 -11.58
C TRP A 21 -4.88 17.91 -13.08
N LYS A 22 -5.06 19.08 -13.69
CA LYS A 22 -5.31 19.25 -15.12
C LYS A 22 -4.30 20.19 -15.78
N ALA A 23 -3.17 20.39 -15.12
CA ALA A 23 -2.05 21.22 -15.57
C ALA A 23 -0.77 20.73 -14.89
N ASP A 24 0.37 21.22 -15.33
CA ASP A 24 1.63 21.03 -14.61
C ASP A 24 1.50 21.49 -13.16
N GLY A 25 2.10 20.76 -12.24
CA GLY A 25 2.03 21.07 -10.82
C GLY A 25 3.28 20.66 -10.06
N ASP A 26 3.49 21.34 -8.93
CA ASP A 26 4.60 21.11 -8.03
C ASP A 26 4.11 20.59 -6.69
N PHE A 27 4.91 19.76 -6.03
CA PHE A 27 4.60 19.29 -4.68
C PHE A 27 5.84 19.10 -3.83
N LYS A 28 5.64 19.11 -2.52
CA LYS A 28 6.59 18.69 -1.47
C LYS A 28 5.80 18.16 -0.29
N PHE A 29 6.47 17.58 0.70
CA PHE A 29 5.80 17.03 1.87
C PHE A 29 6.04 17.87 3.10
N ALA A 30 4.97 18.27 3.78
CA ALA A 30 5.04 19.03 5.02
C ALA A 30 5.08 18.07 6.23
N THR A 31 5.92 18.37 7.21
CA THR A 31 5.90 17.70 8.52
C THR A 31 4.85 18.29 9.45
N LEU A 32 4.46 19.55 9.20
CA LEU A 32 3.47 20.33 9.94
C LEU A 32 2.43 20.90 8.98
N ALA A 33 1.25 21.21 9.48
CA ALA A 33 0.21 21.90 8.73
C ALA A 33 0.45 23.44 8.64
N ASP A 34 1.69 23.88 8.74
CA ASP A 34 2.11 25.27 8.68
C ASP A 34 3.13 25.48 7.55
N PHE A 35 2.76 26.29 6.57
CA PHE A 35 3.60 26.61 5.42
C PHE A 35 4.64 27.70 5.69
N GLY A 36 4.62 28.34 6.86
CA GLY A 36 5.53 29.42 7.23
C GLY A 36 6.93 28.98 7.68
N GLN A 37 7.17 27.66 7.84
CA GLN A 37 8.43 27.13 8.35
C GLN A 37 9.15 26.31 7.29
N SER A 38 10.22 26.85 6.70
CA SER A 38 11.00 26.18 5.64
C SER A 38 11.60 24.85 6.07
N ASP A 39 11.99 24.72 7.34
CA ASP A 39 12.61 23.50 7.89
C ASP A 39 11.59 22.37 8.13
N ALA A 40 10.29 22.64 7.95
CA ALA A 40 9.21 21.69 8.15
C ALA A 40 8.85 20.92 6.86
N PHE A 41 9.64 21.01 5.80
CA PHE A 41 9.35 20.36 4.53
C PHE A 41 10.42 19.35 4.13
N PHE A 42 9.95 18.20 3.64
CA PHE A 42 10.76 17.32 2.81
C PHE A 42 10.57 17.68 1.35
N HIS A 43 11.65 17.75 0.61
CA HIS A 43 11.68 18.10 -0.81
C HIS A 43 12.84 17.38 -1.54
N PRO A 44 12.90 17.40 -2.86
CA PRO A 44 14.01 16.82 -3.60
C PRO A 44 15.29 17.63 -3.37
N THR A 45 16.43 16.98 -3.55
CA THR A 45 17.75 17.64 -3.43
C THR A 45 18.02 18.66 -4.54
N GLU A 46 17.31 18.54 -5.66
CA GLU A 46 17.48 19.42 -6.83
C GLU A 46 16.17 20.14 -7.16
N GLY A 47 16.26 21.39 -7.61
CA GLY A 47 15.12 22.17 -8.07
C GLY A 47 14.47 21.56 -9.31
N ASN A 48 13.15 21.62 -9.41
CA ASN A 48 12.37 21.10 -10.53
C ASN A 48 12.61 19.61 -10.84
N ALA A 49 12.84 18.82 -9.80
CA ALA A 49 13.04 17.38 -9.94
C ALA A 49 11.76 16.71 -10.48
N PRO A 50 11.84 15.73 -11.39
CA PRO A 50 10.66 14.98 -11.79
C PRO A 50 10.09 14.21 -10.60
N TYR A 51 8.79 13.91 -10.60
CA TYR A 51 8.14 13.15 -9.52
C TYR A 51 8.77 11.76 -9.29
N THR A 52 9.49 11.25 -10.26
CA THR A 52 10.24 9.97 -10.17
C THR A 52 11.57 10.08 -9.43
N SER A 53 12.04 11.30 -9.10
CA SER A 53 13.25 11.50 -8.31
C SER A 53 13.06 10.97 -6.90
N THR A 54 13.94 10.08 -6.46
CA THR A 54 13.88 9.42 -5.15
C THR A 54 14.63 10.17 -4.07
N SER A 55 15.46 11.16 -4.43
CA SER A 55 16.28 11.92 -3.49
C SER A 55 15.42 12.84 -2.63
N VAL A 56 15.62 12.82 -1.32
CA VAL A 56 14.84 13.60 -0.35
C VAL A 56 15.76 14.24 0.66
N VAL A 57 15.46 15.48 1.01
CA VAL A 57 16.12 16.22 2.09
C VAL A 57 15.07 16.95 2.94
N LEU A 58 15.32 17.07 4.24
CA LEU A 58 14.49 17.85 5.16
C LEU A 58 15.09 19.24 5.35
N GLY A 59 14.31 20.28 5.10
CA GLY A 59 14.74 21.68 5.22
C GLY A 59 15.70 22.12 4.11
N GLY A 60 16.12 23.39 4.13
CA GLY A 60 17.02 23.99 3.15
C GLY A 60 16.28 24.73 2.03
N GLU A 61 16.76 24.63 0.79
CA GLU A 61 16.18 25.30 -0.36
C GLU A 61 14.77 24.78 -0.69
N ASP A 62 13.87 25.66 -1.13
CA ASP A 62 12.47 25.33 -1.45
C ASP A 62 12.32 24.61 -2.80
N ASN A 63 13.02 23.50 -2.95
CA ASN A 63 12.91 22.63 -4.11
C ASN A 63 11.58 21.88 -4.13
N LYS A 64 11.10 21.50 -5.30
CA LYS A 64 9.83 20.79 -5.49
C LYS A 64 9.95 19.70 -6.51
N TRP A 65 9.22 18.59 -6.30
CA TRP A 65 8.94 17.63 -7.36
C TRP A 65 7.92 18.22 -8.31
N GLN A 66 8.09 17.90 -9.60
CA GLN A 66 7.17 18.33 -10.65
C GLN A 66 6.44 17.16 -11.27
N MET A 67 5.17 17.38 -11.58
CA MET A 67 4.36 16.53 -12.44
C MET A 67 3.87 17.33 -13.63
N LYS A 68 3.98 16.77 -14.82
CA LYS A 68 3.44 17.37 -16.04
C LYS A 68 1.96 17.05 -16.18
N GLU A 69 1.21 17.87 -16.90
CA GLU A 69 -0.21 17.64 -17.20
C GLU A 69 -0.45 16.22 -17.75
N SER A 70 0.39 15.73 -18.64
CA SER A 70 0.31 14.38 -19.22
C SER A 70 0.47 13.23 -18.22
N GLU A 71 1.00 13.51 -17.03
CA GLU A 71 1.18 12.57 -15.92
C GLU A 71 0.00 12.60 -14.95
N CYS A 72 -0.83 13.62 -15.00
CA CYS A 72 -2.01 13.79 -14.15
C CYS A 72 -3.20 12.92 -14.59
N GLY A 73 -4.24 12.85 -13.77
CA GLY A 73 -5.44 12.05 -14.03
C GLY A 73 -5.28 10.54 -13.89
N LYS A 74 -4.11 10.07 -13.48
CA LYS A 74 -3.78 8.66 -13.25
C LYS A 74 -3.68 8.37 -11.76
N ALA A 75 -3.82 7.08 -11.40
CA ALA A 75 -3.55 6.63 -10.04
C ALA A 75 -2.04 6.50 -9.81
N TYR A 76 -1.60 6.88 -8.63
CA TYR A 76 -0.22 6.77 -8.17
C TYR A 76 -0.16 6.14 -6.79
N LYS A 77 0.90 5.39 -6.55
CA LYS A 77 1.35 5.01 -5.21
C LYS A 77 2.61 5.79 -4.85
N VAL A 78 2.64 6.29 -3.63
CA VAL A 78 3.77 7.00 -3.05
C VAL A 78 4.18 6.27 -1.79
N LEU A 79 5.44 5.86 -1.73
CA LEU A 79 6.10 5.41 -0.52
C LEU A 79 7.08 6.51 -0.10
N PHE A 80 7.00 6.89 1.16
CA PHE A 80 7.80 7.99 1.67
C PHE A 80 8.50 7.59 2.97
N LEU A 81 9.81 7.37 2.89
CA LEU A 81 10.66 7.02 4.02
C LEU A 81 11.25 8.29 4.65
N THR A 82 10.96 8.49 5.93
CA THR A 82 11.41 9.67 6.70
C THR A 82 12.50 9.35 7.72
N ALA A 83 13.07 8.15 7.69
CA ALA A 83 14.14 7.76 8.59
C ALA A 83 15.39 8.61 8.33
N LYS A 84 15.90 9.27 9.38
CA LYS A 84 17.04 10.21 9.29
C LYS A 84 18.26 9.56 8.63
N GLY A 85 18.77 10.18 7.57
CA GLY A 85 19.88 9.71 6.75
C GLY A 85 19.55 8.58 5.78
N LYS A 86 18.26 8.21 5.68
CA LYS A 86 17.73 7.21 4.75
C LYS A 86 16.50 7.73 4.00
N GLU A 87 16.26 9.04 4.06
CA GLU A 87 15.07 9.66 3.48
C GLU A 87 14.99 9.34 1.98
N LYS A 88 13.83 8.86 1.55
CA LYS A 88 13.56 8.52 0.15
C LYS A 88 12.08 8.68 -0.17
N MET A 89 11.80 8.96 -1.43
CA MET A 89 10.47 8.87 -2.01
C MET A 89 10.50 7.89 -3.18
N LEU A 90 9.49 7.03 -3.26
CA LEU A 90 9.16 6.27 -4.45
C LEU A 90 7.73 6.64 -4.85
N MET A 91 7.57 7.34 -5.97
CA MET A 91 6.28 7.64 -6.56
C MET A 91 6.21 7.04 -7.95
N ARG A 92 5.17 6.24 -8.21
CA ARG A 92 4.99 5.57 -9.50
C ARG A 92 3.51 5.42 -9.87
N PRO A 93 3.18 5.39 -11.16
CA PRO A 93 1.84 5.07 -11.61
C PRO A 93 1.40 3.72 -11.05
N PHE A 94 0.13 3.62 -10.68
CA PHE A 94 -0.47 2.38 -10.19
C PHE A 94 -1.48 1.85 -11.21
N THR A 95 -1.20 0.66 -11.72
CA THR A 95 -2.15 -0.12 -12.51
C THR A 95 -2.87 -1.09 -11.57
N PRO A 96 -4.20 -1.00 -11.43
CA PRO A 96 -4.92 -1.90 -10.53
C PRO A 96 -4.87 -3.35 -11.03
N TYR A 97 -4.74 -4.28 -10.09
CA TYR A 97 -4.91 -5.70 -10.39
C TYR A 97 -6.35 -5.99 -10.82
N GLU A 98 -6.50 -6.89 -11.76
CA GLU A 98 -7.81 -7.28 -12.28
C GLU A 98 -8.54 -8.28 -11.37
N GLY A 99 -7.83 -8.94 -10.47
CA GLY A 99 -8.39 -9.86 -9.48
C GLY A 99 -7.62 -9.80 -8.17
N LEU A 100 -8.33 -10.00 -7.05
CA LEU A 100 -7.76 -10.25 -5.74
C LEU A 100 -8.35 -11.54 -5.19
N TYR A 101 -7.54 -12.32 -4.47
CA TYR A 101 -7.88 -13.69 -4.10
C TYR A 101 -7.53 -13.98 -2.65
N LEU A 102 -8.50 -14.46 -1.87
CA LEU A 102 -8.28 -14.89 -0.49
C LEU A 102 -7.56 -16.24 -0.47
N VAL A 103 -6.52 -16.37 0.34
CA VAL A 103 -5.71 -17.57 0.51
C VAL A 103 -5.45 -17.79 2.00
N GLY A 104 -5.60 -19.00 2.47
CA GLY A 104 -5.38 -19.36 3.88
C GLY A 104 -6.40 -20.36 4.41
N ASP A 105 -6.07 -21.06 5.47
CA ASP A 105 -6.93 -22.08 6.08
C ASP A 105 -8.24 -21.50 6.66
N ALA A 106 -8.28 -20.19 6.93
CA ALA A 106 -9.53 -19.51 7.25
C ALA A 106 -10.47 -19.37 6.05
N THR A 107 -9.96 -19.46 4.81
CA THR A 107 -10.73 -19.21 3.58
C THR A 107 -11.36 -20.48 3.02
N PRO A 108 -12.42 -20.38 2.18
CA PRO A 108 -13.11 -21.56 1.63
C PRO A 108 -12.21 -22.58 0.93
N ASN A 109 -11.17 -22.13 0.24
CA ASN A 109 -10.30 -22.98 -0.58
C ASN A 109 -8.91 -23.24 0.04
N GLY A 110 -8.69 -22.79 1.28
CA GLY A 110 -7.47 -23.07 2.03
C GLY A 110 -6.19 -22.46 1.42
N TRP A 111 -5.06 -23.11 1.69
CA TRP A 111 -3.73 -22.75 1.16
C TRP A 111 -3.52 -23.28 -0.27
N SER A 112 -4.42 -22.94 -1.18
CA SER A 112 -4.33 -23.31 -2.61
C SER A 112 -4.29 -22.06 -3.45
N ILE A 113 -3.13 -21.73 -4.05
CA ILE A 113 -2.98 -20.54 -4.89
C ILE A 113 -3.77 -20.68 -6.19
N ASP A 114 -3.79 -21.87 -6.78
CA ASP A 114 -4.48 -22.15 -8.05
C ASP A 114 -6.00 -22.04 -7.88
N ASN A 115 -6.53 -22.45 -6.73
CA ASN A 115 -7.95 -22.43 -6.38
C ASN A 115 -8.29 -21.29 -5.40
N ALA A 116 -7.42 -20.29 -5.25
CA ALA A 116 -7.65 -19.17 -4.33
C ALA A 116 -9.03 -18.55 -4.51
N THR A 117 -9.69 -18.20 -3.41
CA THR A 117 -11.07 -17.72 -3.41
C THR A 117 -11.15 -16.30 -4.02
N PRO A 118 -11.83 -16.12 -5.16
CA PRO A 118 -11.86 -14.82 -5.82
C PRO A 118 -12.74 -13.81 -5.05
N MET A 119 -12.31 -12.56 -5.07
CA MET A 119 -13.12 -11.43 -4.65
C MET A 119 -13.84 -10.77 -5.83
N ALA A 120 -14.99 -10.16 -5.58
CA ALA A 120 -15.73 -9.42 -6.60
C ALA A 120 -15.17 -8.00 -6.73
N LYS A 121 -14.79 -7.62 -7.96
CA LYS A 121 -14.39 -6.25 -8.31
C LYS A 121 -15.63 -5.34 -8.30
N SER A 122 -15.52 -4.15 -7.72
CA SER A 122 -16.59 -3.15 -7.75
C SER A 122 -16.84 -2.64 -9.16
N ALA A 123 -18.10 -2.45 -9.52
CA ALA A 123 -18.46 -1.81 -10.80
C ALA A 123 -18.12 -0.30 -10.80
N ASP A 124 -18.11 0.34 -9.63
CA ASP A 124 -17.94 1.79 -9.49
C ASP A 124 -16.47 2.21 -9.33
N SER A 125 -15.57 1.26 -9.04
CA SER A 125 -14.16 1.56 -8.79
C SER A 125 -13.26 0.38 -9.15
N PRO A 126 -12.23 0.60 -9.99
CA PRO A 126 -11.26 -0.45 -10.31
C PRO A 126 -10.36 -0.82 -9.10
N TYR A 127 -10.42 -0.05 -8.03
CA TYR A 127 -9.55 -0.23 -6.87
C TYR A 127 -10.21 -1.03 -5.74
N ILE A 128 -11.55 -1.15 -5.77
CA ILE A 128 -12.32 -1.75 -4.67
C ILE A 128 -12.69 -3.19 -5.02
N PHE A 129 -12.41 -4.10 -4.09
CA PHE A 129 -12.85 -5.49 -4.13
C PHE A 129 -13.64 -5.83 -2.87
N THR A 130 -14.64 -6.68 -3.02
CA THR A 130 -15.47 -7.17 -1.92
C THR A 130 -15.60 -8.69 -1.96
N TRP A 131 -15.78 -9.27 -0.79
CA TRP A 131 -16.14 -10.67 -0.65
C TRP A 131 -17.08 -10.84 0.55
N SER A 132 -18.04 -11.75 0.44
CA SER A 132 -18.90 -12.14 1.55
C SER A 132 -19.08 -13.65 1.56
N GLY A 133 -18.95 -14.25 2.73
CA GLY A 133 -19.07 -15.70 2.89
C GLY A 133 -18.62 -16.17 4.26
N THR A 134 -18.48 -17.47 4.41
CA THR A 134 -18.04 -18.07 5.67
C THR A 134 -16.52 -18.14 5.72
N LEU A 135 -15.93 -17.61 6.80
CA LEU A 135 -14.55 -17.89 7.19
C LEU A 135 -14.54 -18.87 8.36
N ASN A 136 -13.54 -19.75 8.36
CA ASN A 136 -13.18 -20.59 9.49
C ASN A 136 -12.22 -19.84 10.42
N THR A 137 -11.94 -20.40 11.59
CA THR A 137 -10.78 -19.98 12.38
C THR A 137 -9.50 -20.36 11.64
N GLY A 138 -8.47 -19.50 11.72
CA GLY A 138 -7.20 -19.73 11.05
C GLY A 138 -6.63 -18.48 10.40
N GLU A 139 -5.64 -18.65 9.56
CA GLU A 139 -4.89 -17.57 8.93
C GLU A 139 -5.36 -17.29 7.50
N MET A 140 -5.20 -16.03 7.08
CA MET A 140 -5.43 -15.63 5.69
C MET A 140 -4.54 -14.46 5.26
N LYS A 141 -4.28 -14.38 3.97
CA LYS A 141 -3.72 -13.24 3.25
C LYS A 141 -4.33 -13.15 1.85
N ILE A 142 -3.95 -12.17 1.07
CA ILE A 142 -4.58 -11.89 -0.24
C ILE A 142 -3.53 -11.89 -1.32
N SER A 143 -3.70 -12.76 -2.31
CA SER A 143 -2.89 -12.77 -3.52
C SER A 143 -3.43 -11.78 -4.54
N CYS A 144 -2.52 -11.03 -5.17
CA CYS A 144 -2.86 -10.07 -6.23
C CYS A 144 -2.73 -10.69 -7.64
N ASP A 145 -1.92 -11.71 -7.83
CA ASP A 145 -1.54 -12.25 -9.13
C ASP A 145 -1.58 -13.78 -9.26
N LYS A 146 -1.88 -14.50 -8.18
CA LYS A 146 -1.94 -15.97 -8.14
C LYS A 146 -0.67 -16.67 -8.66
N GLN A 147 0.50 -16.10 -8.39
CA GLN A 147 1.75 -16.70 -8.83
C GLN A 147 2.01 -18.04 -8.11
N SER A 148 2.14 -19.13 -8.87
CA SER A 148 2.13 -20.50 -8.36
C SER A 148 3.29 -20.86 -7.43
N ASP A 149 4.43 -20.15 -7.58
CA ASP A 149 5.61 -20.34 -6.72
C ASP A 149 5.57 -19.53 -5.42
N TRP A 150 4.45 -18.85 -5.13
CA TRP A 150 4.26 -17.97 -3.95
C TRP A 150 5.18 -16.74 -3.89
N ASN A 151 5.85 -16.42 -4.98
CA ASN A 151 6.74 -15.24 -5.08
C ASN A 151 6.07 -14.00 -5.68
N GLY A 152 4.77 -14.05 -5.90
CA GLY A 152 3.98 -12.96 -6.46
C GLY A 152 3.74 -11.79 -5.48
N ASP A 153 2.74 -11.01 -5.84
CA ASP A 153 2.34 -9.81 -5.14
C ASP A 153 1.22 -10.11 -4.14
N TRP A 154 1.34 -9.52 -2.95
CA TRP A 154 0.46 -9.80 -1.82
C TRP A 154 -0.04 -8.52 -1.15
N LEU A 155 -1.27 -8.60 -0.63
CA LEU A 155 -1.75 -7.73 0.45
C LEU A 155 -1.82 -8.56 1.73
N MET A 156 -1.10 -8.10 2.74
CA MET A 156 -0.89 -8.81 4.01
C MET A 156 -1.34 -7.95 5.20
N ALA A 157 -1.50 -8.55 6.35
CA ALA A 157 -1.60 -7.80 7.60
C ALA A 157 -0.30 -7.02 7.86
N ASP A 158 -0.39 -5.88 8.51
CA ASP A 158 0.78 -5.09 8.92
C ASP A 158 1.60 -5.77 10.03
N LYS A 159 0.99 -6.74 10.72
CA LYS A 159 1.57 -7.59 11.75
C LYS A 159 1.18 -9.04 11.53
N SER A 160 2.09 -9.99 11.77
CA SER A 160 1.76 -11.42 11.73
C SER A 160 0.78 -11.80 12.84
N GLY A 161 -0.22 -12.63 12.50
CA GLY A 161 -1.23 -13.13 13.42
C GLY A 161 -2.23 -12.07 13.91
N LYS A 162 -2.36 -10.95 13.20
CA LYS A 162 -3.27 -9.86 13.57
C LYS A 162 -4.74 -10.29 13.46
N ALA A 163 -5.48 -10.19 14.55
CA ALA A 163 -6.93 -10.32 14.52
C ALA A 163 -7.57 -9.11 13.82
N PRO A 164 -8.56 -9.32 12.93
CA PRO A 164 -9.31 -8.21 12.34
C PRO A 164 -10.01 -7.36 13.41
N THR A 165 -9.97 -6.05 13.24
CA THR A 165 -10.60 -5.11 14.17
C THR A 165 -12.09 -4.85 13.86
N GLY A 166 -12.55 -5.23 12.67
CA GLY A 166 -13.86 -4.83 12.15
C GLY A 166 -13.87 -3.43 11.53
N GLU A 167 -12.85 -2.64 11.77
CA GLU A 167 -12.67 -1.30 11.22
C GLU A 167 -11.81 -1.33 9.95
N VAL A 168 -11.63 -0.17 9.31
CA VAL A 168 -10.69 -0.01 8.19
C VAL A 168 -9.26 0.01 8.73
N GLU A 169 -8.45 -0.92 8.29
CA GLU A 169 -7.06 -1.09 8.70
C GLU A 169 -6.13 -1.23 7.50
N THR A 170 -4.82 -1.21 7.74
CA THR A 170 -3.81 -1.36 6.68
C THR A 170 -3.82 -2.76 6.11
N ALA A 171 -3.80 -2.84 4.77
CA ALA A 171 -3.45 -4.04 4.01
C ALA A 171 -2.09 -3.80 3.36
N LEU A 172 -1.02 -4.27 3.98
CA LEU A 172 0.35 -4.01 3.54
C LEU A 172 0.62 -4.68 2.20
N PHE A 173 0.93 -3.88 1.18
CA PHE A 173 1.37 -4.41 -0.10
C PHE A 173 2.83 -4.86 -0.01
N THR A 174 3.09 -6.08 -0.48
CA THR A 174 4.44 -6.65 -0.59
C THR A 174 4.63 -7.32 -1.94
N SER A 175 5.86 -7.28 -2.44
CA SER A 175 6.29 -7.99 -3.62
C SER A 175 7.69 -8.52 -3.43
N LYS A 176 7.89 -9.81 -3.69
CA LYS A 176 9.20 -10.45 -3.56
C LYS A 176 10.13 -10.10 -4.71
N THR A 177 9.61 -9.65 -5.83
CA THR A 177 10.35 -9.38 -7.06
C THR A 177 10.59 -7.90 -7.34
N ASP A 178 9.86 -7.00 -6.68
CA ASP A 178 9.95 -5.57 -6.88
C ASP A 178 11.18 -4.96 -6.18
N ALA A 179 12.23 -4.70 -6.94
CA ALA A 179 13.49 -4.16 -6.42
C ALA A 179 13.35 -2.71 -5.91
N GLU A 180 12.50 -1.89 -6.54
CA GLU A 180 12.28 -0.50 -6.11
C GLU A 180 11.56 -0.49 -4.76
N LEU A 181 10.54 -1.33 -4.60
CA LEU A 181 9.84 -1.50 -3.33
C LEU A 181 10.80 -1.96 -2.24
N LYS A 182 11.66 -2.95 -2.52
CA LYS A 182 12.67 -3.44 -1.55
C LYS A 182 13.60 -2.32 -1.07
N ASN A 183 13.98 -1.40 -1.93
CA ASN A 183 14.85 -0.27 -1.57
C ASN A 183 14.18 0.72 -0.59
N MET A 184 12.86 0.67 -0.43
CA MET A 184 12.12 1.46 0.56
C MET A 184 12.11 0.82 1.95
N TYR A 185 12.62 -0.41 2.08
CA TYR A 185 12.67 -1.19 3.33
C TYR A 185 14.12 -1.52 3.72
N PRO A 186 14.96 -0.51 4.04
CA PRO A 186 16.40 -0.73 4.27
C PRO A 186 16.71 -1.61 5.49
N ASP A 187 15.77 -1.75 6.41
CA ASP A 187 15.94 -2.49 7.67
C ASP A 187 15.13 -3.79 7.71
N THR A 188 14.48 -4.17 6.59
CA THR A 188 13.57 -5.33 6.52
C THR A 188 13.74 -6.08 5.21
N ASP A 189 13.92 -7.38 5.29
CA ASP A 189 13.82 -8.25 4.10
C ASP A 189 12.35 -8.50 3.75
N LEU A 190 11.84 -7.76 2.76
CA LEU A 190 10.48 -7.96 2.23
C LEU A 190 10.25 -9.36 1.69
N GLY A 191 11.28 -10.02 1.18
CA GLY A 191 11.19 -11.38 0.64
C GLY A 191 10.83 -12.42 1.69
N SER A 192 11.16 -12.16 2.96
CA SER A 192 10.85 -13.04 4.09
C SER A 192 9.51 -12.73 4.77
N LEU A 193 8.85 -11.61 4.43
CA LEU A 193 7.56 -11.27 5.04
C LEU A 193 6.47 -12.23 4.61
N ASP A 194 5.74 -12.73 5.61
CA ASP A 194 4.58 -13.62 5.44
C ASP A 194 3.52 -13.34 6.51
N ASN A 195 3.19 -12.06 6.69
CA ASN A 195 2.20 -11.63 7.65
C ASN A 195 0.80 -12.08 7.24
N LYS A 196 0.00 -12.49 8.20
CA LYS A 196 -1.37 -12.98 7.97
C LYS A 196 -2.33 -12.37 8.96
N TRP A 197 -3.58 -12.16 8.54
CA TRP A 197 -4.68 -12.00 9.48
C TRP A 197 -5.00 -13.34 10.12
N ASN A 198 -5.36 -13.33 11.39
CA ASN A 198 -5.80 -14.50 12.14
C ASN A 198 -7.29 -14.35 12.48
N ILE A 199 -8.14 -15.13 11.82
CA ILE A 199 -9.57 -15.18 12.09
C ILE A 199 -9.78 -16.03 13.34
N GLN A 200 -10.20 -15.41 14.44
CA GLN A 200 -10.33 -16.06 15.75
C GLN A 200 -11.65 -16.78 15.92
N GLU A 201 -12.68 -16.40 15.18
CA GLU A 201 -14.02 -16.99 15.27
C GLU A 201 -14.54 -17.32 13.88
N ALA A 202 -15.01 -18.55 13.67
CA ALA A 202 -15.70 -18.91 12.45
C ALA A 202 -17.04 -18.19 12.33
N GLY A 203 -17.49 -17.92 11.10
CA GLY A 203 -18.77 -17.27 10.86
C GLY A 203 -18.89 -16.63 9.50
N SER A 204 -19.97 -15.89 9.30
CA SER A 204 -20.18 -15.07 8.11
C SER A 204 -19.39 -13.79 8.21
N TYR A 205 -18.65 -13.44 7.17
CA TYR A 205 -17.83 -12.24 7.10
C TYR A 205 -18.06 -11.48 5.80
N ARG A 206 -17.85 -10.15 5.88
CA ARG A 206 -17.69 -9.29 4.74
C ARG A 206 -16.30 -8.68 4.75
N ILE A 207 -15.60 -8.79 3.62
CA ILE A 207 -14.28 -8.21 3.39
C ILE A 207 -14.41 -7.15 2.31
N THR A 208 -13.83 -5.97 2.55
CA THR A 208 -13.70 -4.89 1.55
C THR A 208 -12.26 -4.43 1.50
N ILE A 209 -11.69 -4.33 0.29
CA ILE A 209 -10.32 -3.90 0.05
C ILE A 209 -10.31 -2.72 -0.90
N ASP A 210 -9.49 -1.72 -0.57
CA ASP A 210 -9.04 -0.68 -1.50
C ASP A 210 -7.56 -0.92 -1.80
N GLN A 211 -7.27 -1.50 -2.96
CA GLN A 211 -5.89 -1.84 -3.36
C GLN A 211 -5.03 -0.61 -3.66
N LEU A 212 -5.64 0.54 -4.00
CA LEU A 212 -4.91 1.79 -4.22
C LEU A 212 -4.46 2.40 -2.89
N LYS A 213 -5.36 2.45 -1.91
CA LYS A 213 -5.08 3.00 -0.57
C LYS A 213 -4.41 2.01 0.38
N GLU A 214 -4.28 0.75 -0.03
CA GLU A 214 -3.77 -0.34 0.81
C GLU A 214 -4.53 -0.46 2.13
N THR A 215 -5.84 -0.52 2.03
CA THR A 215 -6.72 -0.67 3.20
C THR A 215 -7.67 -1.84 3.05
N ILE A 216 -8.02 -2.43 4.19
CA ILE A 216 -8.96 -3.55 4.29
C ILE A 216 -9.92 -3.34 5.46
N SER A 217 -11.13 -3.84 5.31
CA SER A 217 -12.08 -4.02 6.41
C SER A 217 -12.56 -5.48 6.39
N ILE A 218 -12.45 -6.19 7.51
CA ILE A 218 -12.90 -7.57 7.71
C ILE A 218 -13.92 -7.56 8.83
N VAL A 219 -15.20 -7.66 8.49
CA VAL A 219 -16.32 -7.49 9.41
C VAL A 219 -17.11 -8.78 9.54
N LYS A 220 -17.26 -9.30 10.76
CA LYS A 220 -18.18 -10.40 11.07
C LYS A 220 -19.62 -9.89 10.98
N GLN A 221 -20.47 -10.63 10.29
CA GLN A 221 -21.87 -10.29 10.03
C GLN A 221 -22.80 -10.87 11.09
#